data_49405aeb1a0cf1f431b803789e206929
#
_entry.id   49405aeb1a0cf1f431b803789e206929
#
_cell.length_a   1.000
_cell.length_b   1.000
_cell.length_c   1.000
_cell.angle_alpha   90.00
_cell.angle_beta   90.00
_cell.angle_gamma   90.00
#
_symmetry.space_group_name_H-M   'P 1'
#
loop_
_entity.id
_entity.type
_entity.pdbx_description
1 polymer ?
#
loop_
_entity_poly.entity_id
_entity_poly.type
_entity_poly.pdbx_seq_one_letter_code
_entity_poly.pdbx_strand_id
1 'polypeptide(L)'
;MKRCLIIINPSSGKHIIQNKLDRIIGQLTLQNIVEHFEIFYTEKKDDAYYKTRDCDENQYDFIMSVGGDGTLNEVISGMVDSHKKIPLCILAAGTVNDFANYLNIPSSVNGIVEMIKNFNVIS
;
A
#
# COMPACT_ATOMS: atom_id res chain seq x y z
N MET A 1 -13.59 10.37 5.55
CA MET A 1 -12.22 10.36 5.00
C MET A 1 -11.50 9.13 5.49
N LYS A 2 -10.51 8.69 4.74
CA LYS A 2 -9.81 7.44 5.01
C LYS A 2 -8.48 7.68 5.71
N ARG A 3 -8.01 6.66 6.43
CA ARG A 3 -6.69 6.66 7.07
C ARG A 3 -5.89 5.54 6.42
N CYS A 4 -4.64 5.82 6.08
CA CYS A 4 -3.79 4.91 5.32
C CYS A 4 -2.51 4.57 6.07
N LEU A 5 -2.17 3.29 6.11
CA LEU A 5 -0.84 2.85 6.50
C LEU A 5 -0.05 2.53 5.23
N ILE A 6 1.06 3.21 5.02
CA ILE A 6 1.94 2.98 3.88
C ILE A 6 3.16 2.22 4.37
N ILE A 7 3.40 1.05 3.79
CA ILE A 7 4.57 0.24 4.11
C ILE A 7 5.50 0.27 2.89
N ILE A 8 6.69 0.83 3.08
CA ILE A 8 7.62 1.10 1.99
C ILE A 8 8.92 0.34 2.22
N ASN A 9 9.38 -0.36 1.18
CA ASN A 9 10.75 -0.84 1.14
C ASN A 9 11.59 0.20 0.39
N PRO A 10 12.43 0.99 1.07
CA PRO A 10 13.14 2.10 0.43
C PRO A 10 14.21 1.67 -0.58
N SER A 11 14.61 0.42 -0.57
CA SER A 11 15.58 -0.09 -1.52
C SER A 11 14.95 -0.54 -2.83
N SER A 12 13.61 -0.52 -2.92
CA SER A 12 12.88 -0.94 -4.12
C SER A 12 12.48 0.26 -4.96
N GLY A 13 12.67 0.20 -6.27
CA GLY A 13 12.10 1.16 -7.22
C GLY A 13 12.66 2.57 -7.20
N LYS A 14 13.46 2.89 -6.25
CA LYS A 14 14.20 4.16 -6.18
C LYS A 14 13.35 5.38 -6.55
N HIS A 15 13.87 6.25 -7.45
CA HIS A 15 13.25 7.55 -7.74
C HIS A 15 11.89 7.44 -8.43
N ILE A 16 11.70 6.45 -9.28
CA ILE A 16 10.45 6.33 -10.04
C ILE A 16 9.29 6.05 -9.11
N ILE A 17 9.49 5.09 -8.20
CA ILE A 17 8.43 4.72 -7.26
C ILE A 17 8.13 5.85 -6.28
N GLN A 18 9.17 6.57 -5.85
CA GLN A 18 8.98 7.70 -4.92
C GLN A 18 8.19 8.82 -5.57
N ASN A 19 8.51 9.18 -6.82
CA ASN A 19 7.76 10.21 -7.53
C ASN A 19 6.31 9.83 -7.71
N LYS A 20 6.04 8.57 -8.04
CA LYS A 20 4.69 8.07 -8.22
C LYS A 20 3.92 8.10 -6.90
N LEU A 21 4.56 7.67 -5.82
CA LEU A 21 3.96 7.70 -4.49
C LEU A 21 3.62 9.13 -4.08
N ASP A 22 4.53 10.08 -4.29
CA ASP A 22 4.30 11.48 -3.95
C ASP A 22 3.08 12.04 -4.68
N ARG A 23 2.91 11.69 -5.96
CA ARG A 23 1.76 12.14 -6.74
C ARG A 23 0.46 11.51 -6.26
N ILE A 24 0.50 10.24 -5.87
CA ILE A 24 -0.67 9.56 -5.30
C ILE A 24 -1.09 10.21 -3.99
N ILE A 25 -0.14 10.42 -3.09
CA ILE A 25 -0.41 11.08 -1.81
C ILE A 25 -0.99 12.47 -2.03
N GLY A 26 -0.40 13.24 -2.97
CA GLY A 26 -0.88 14.56 -3.31
C GLY A 26 -2.33 14.56 -3.79
N GLN A 27 -2.68 13.66 -4.69
CA GLN A 27 -4.04 13.57 -5.21
C GLN A 27 -5.03 13.11 -4.14
N LEU A 28 -4.65 12.13 -3.32
CA LEU A 28 -5.53 11.67 -2.24
C LEU A 28 -5.80 12.79 -1.23
N THR A 29 -4.81 13.64 -0.99
CA THR A 29 -4.96 14.78 -0.09
C THR A 29 -5.82 15.87 -0.71
N LEU A 30 -5.53 16.25 -1.96
CA LEU A 30 -6.24 17.33 -2.64
C LEU A 30 -7.71 17.00 -2.87
N GLN A 31 -8.04 15.75 -3.10
CA GLN A 31 -9.41 15.33 -3.32
C GLN A 31 -10.14 14.97 -2.03
N ASN A 32 -9.50 15.16 -0.87
CA ASN A 32 -10.06 14.87 0.45
C ASN A 32 -10.48 13.40 0.61
N ILE A 33 -9.74 12.49 -0.04
CA ILE A 33 -10.01 11.05 0.06
C ILE A 33 -9.38 10.48 1.31
N VAL A 34 -8.15 10.89 1.63
CA VAL A 34 -7.40 10.41 2.79
C VAL A 34 -7.05 11.59 3.68
N GLU A 35 -7.32 11.45 4.97
CA GLU A 35 -7.03 12.50 5.95
C GLU A 35 -5.76 12.26 6.74
N HIS A 36 -5.29 11.01 6.79
CA HIS A 36 -4.12 10.66 7.60
C HIS A 36 -3.32 9.57 6.91
N PHE A 37 -2.02 9.79 6.84
CA PHE A 37 -1.06 8.81 6.34
C PHE A 37 -0.07 8.48 7.44
N GLU A 38 0.12 7.20 7.70
CA GLU A 38 1.24 6.74 8.52
C GLU A 38 2.21 6.00 7.58
N ILE A 39 3.47 6.41 7.59
CA ILE A 39 4.47 5.85 6.69
C ILE A 39 5.47 5.04 7.50
N PHE A 40 5.64 3.78 7.10
CA PHE A 40 6.59 2.89 7.73
C PHE A 40 7.61 2.42 6.70
N TYR A 41 8.89 2.68 6.95
CA TYR A 41 9.98 2.23 6.09
C TYR A 41 10.56 0.94 6.65
N THR A 42 10.64 -0.10 5.81
CA THR A 42 11.27 -1.35 6.23
C THR A 42 12.78 -1.18 6.25
N GLU A 43 13.45 -1.84 7.18
CA GLU A 43 14.91 -1.80 7.31
C GLU A 43 15.54 -3.15 7.00
N LYS A 44 14.83 -4.24 7.23
CA LYS A 44 15.35 -5.59 7.04
C LYS A 44 14.23 -6.54 6.68
N LYS A 45 14.60 -7.76 6.38
CA LYS A 45 13.66 -8.83 6.05
C LYS A 45 12.64 -9.01 7.16
N ASP A 46 11.42 -9.28 6.76
CA ASP A 46 10.26 -9.53 7.61
C ASP A 46 9.69 -8.29 8.34
N ASP A 47 10.31 -7.12 8.17
CA ASP A 47 9.78 -5.89 8.79
C ASP A 47 8.34 -5.60 8.32
N ALA A 48 8.08 -5.75 7.03
CA ALA A 48 6.74 -5.50 6.49
C ALA A 48 5.73 -6.53 7.02
N TYR A 49 6.17 -7.76 7.19
CA TYR A 49 5.34 -8.82 7.76
C TYR A 49 4.91 -8.47 9.18
N TYR A 50 5.86 -8.16 10.04
CA TYR A 50 5.57 -7.87 11.44
C TYR A 50 4.74 -6.60 11.59
N LYS A 51 5.05 -5.57 10.82
CA LYS A 51 4.27 -4.33 10.87
C LYS A 51 2.81 -4.58 10.49
N THR A 52 2.59 -5.34 9.44
CA THR A 52 1.24 -5.66 8.99
C THR A 52 0.50 -6.54 10.00
N ARG A 53 1.18 -7.57 10.49
CA ARG A 53 0.59 -8.50 11.46
C ARG A 53 0.18 -7.79 12.74
N ASP A 54 1.02 -6.88 13.22
CA ASP A 54 0.86 -6.29 14.54
C ASP A 54 0.10 -4.95 14.53
N CYS A 55 -0.16 -4.36 13.37
CA CYS A 55 -0.89 -3.11 13.32
C CYS A 55 -2.36 -3.32 13.70
N ASP A 56 -2.97 -2.25 14.21
CA ASP A 56 -4.38 -2.28 14.59
C ASP A 56 -5.22 -1.90 13.37
N GLU A 57 -6.00 -2.85 12.84
CA GLU A 57 -6.81 -2.61 11.65
C GLU A 57 -7.92 -1.58 11.88
N ASN A 58 -8.23 -1.27 13.15
CA ASN A 58 -9.21 -0.23 13.45
C ASN A 58 -8.64 1.18 13.31
N GLN A 59 -7.32 1.31 13.20
CA GLN A 59 -6.66 2.60 13.01
C GLN A 59 -6.54 3.00 11.54
N TYR A 60 -6.73 2.06 10.63
CA TYR A 60 -6.53 2.29 9.20
C TYR A 60 -7.71 1.80 8.40
N ASP A 61 -8.03 2.52 7.34
CA ASP A 61 -9.07 2.11 6.40
C ASP A 61 -8.50 1.28 5.26
N PHE A 62 -7.21 1.42 4.98
CA PHE A 62 -6.51 0.57 4.03
C PHE A 62 -5.00 0.61 4.26
N ILE A 63 -4.32 -0.37 3.69
CA ILE A 63 -2.85 -0.46 3.71
C ILE A 63 -2.35 -0.31 2.28
N MET A 64 -1.28 0.45 2.09
CA MET A 64 -0.60 0.55 0.80
C MET A 64 0.78 -0.10 0.91
N SER A 65 1.03 -1.11 0.09
CA SER A 65 2.32 -1.77 -0.01
C SER A 65 3.11 -1.15 -1.13
N VAL A 66 4.28 -0.58 -0.82
CA VAL A 66 5.14 0.08 -1.80
C VAL A 66 6.46 -0.66 -1.86
N GLY A 67 6.70 -1.33 -2.97
CA GLY A 67 7.91 -2.12 -3.13
C GLY A 67 7.73 -3.18 -4.20
N GLY A 68 8.60 -4.17 -4.18
CA GLY A 68 8.54 -5.32 -5.09
C GLY A 68 7.69 -6.45 -4.52
N ASP A 69 7.82 -7.61 -5.18
CA ASP A 69 7.05 -8.80 -4.82
C ASP A 69 7.38 -9.33 -3.42
N GLY A 70 8.63 -9.15 -2.97
CA GLY A 70 9.03 -9.59 -1.62
C GLY A 70 8.30 -8.81 -0.54
N THR A 71 8.23 -7.49 -0.66
CA THR A 71 7.50 -6.65 0.28
C THR A 71 6.01 -7.01 0.26
N LEU A 72 5.45 -7.17 -0.92
CA LEU A 72 4.04 -7.52 -1.08
C LEU A 72 3.73 -8.86 -0.41
N ASN A 73 4.59 -9.86 -0.60
CA ASN A 73 4.41 -11.16 0.05
C ASN A 73 4.40 -11.04 1.57
N GLU A 74 5.29 -10.23 2.13
CA GLU A 74 5.34 -10.01 3.57
C GLU A 74 4.06 -9.37 4.08
N VAL A 75 3.57 -8.35 3.38
CA VAL A 75 2.33 -7.66 3.76
C VAL A 75 1.14 -8.63 3.70
N ILE A 76 1.03 -9.38 2.61
CA ILE A 76 -0.06 -10.34 2.45
C ILE A 76 0.00 -11.43 3.55
N SER A 77 1.20 -11.95 3.80
CA SER A 77 1.37 -12.96 4.84
C SER A 77 0.98 -12.43 6.22
N GLY A 78 1.36 -11.18 6.52
CA GLY A 78 0.97 -10.55 7.78
C GLY A 78 -0.54 -10.39 7.90
N MET A 79 -1.20 -10.00 6.81
CA MET A 79 -2.66 -9.87 6.80
C MET A 79 -3.35 -11.22 6.99
N VAL A 80 -2.87 -12.25 6.31
CA VAL A 80 -3.44 -13.60 6.42
C VAL A 80 -3.26 -14.15 7.82
N ASP A 81 -2.06 -14.07 8.36
CA ASP A 81 -1.75 -14.65 9.68
C ASP A 81 -2.51 -13.95 10.80
N SER A 82 -2.82 -12.68 10.65
CA SER A 82 -3.56 -11.90 11.65
C SER A 82 -5.05 -11.79 11.34
N HIS A 83 -5.50 -12.41 10.26
CA HIS A 83 -6.91 -12.38 9.83
C HIS A 83 -7.44 -10.97 9.58
N LYS A 84 -6.57 -10.05 9.14
CA LYS A 84 -7.01 -8.69 8.81
C LYS A 84 -7.78 -8.66 7.51
N LYS A 85 -8.80 -7.82 7.46
CA LYS A 85 -9.72 -7.74 6.33
C LYS A 85 -9.78 -6.35 5.70
N ILE A 86 -8.86 -5.46 6.06
CA ILE A 86 -8.85 -4.13 5.45
C ILE A 86 -8.30 -4.21 4.01
N PRO A 87 -8.74 -3.29 3.13
CA PRO A 87 -8.26 -3.29 1.75
C PRO A 87 -6.76 -3.09 1.64
N LEU A 88 -6.16 -3.71 0.63
CA LEU A 88 -4.74 -3.57 0.32
C LEU A 88 -4.58 -2.92 -1.04
N CYS A 89 -3.85 -1.80 -1.06
CA CYS A 89 -3.45 -1.13 -2.29
C CYS A 89 -1.99 -1.51 -2.59
N ILE A 90 -1.70 -1.84 -3.83
CA ILE A 90 -0.36 -2.24 -4.24
C ILE A 90 0.23 -1.19 -5.15
N LEU A 91 1.37 -0.64 -4.77
CA LEU A 91 2.17 0.22 -5.63
C LEU A 91 3.44 -0.54 -5.99
N ALA A 92 3.47 -1.05 -7.20
CA ALA A 92 4.54 -1.92 -7.66
C ALA A 92 5.80 -1.13 -7.95
N ALA A 93 6.91 -1.61 -7.42
CA ALA A 93 8.23 -1.11 -7.75
C ALA A 93 8.93 -2.16 -8.59
N GLY A 94 9.54 -1.75 -9.68
CA GLY A 94 10.29 -2.65 -10.54
C GLY A 94 9.65 -2.85 -11.89
N THR A 95 10.41 -3.43 -12.80
CA THR A 95 10.00 -3.60 -14.18
C THR A 95 9.08 -4.79 -14.38
N VAL A 96 9.12 -5.76 -13.47
CA VAL A 96 8.25 -6.93 -13.53
C VAL A 96 7.62 -7.10 -12.16
N ASN A 97 6.34 -6.90 -12.12
CA ASN A 97 5.58 -7.20 -10.92
C ASN A 97 4.45 -8.13 -11.35
N ASP A 98 4.77 -9.42 -11.40
CA ASP A 98 3.87 -10.42 -11.92
C ASP A 98 2.59 -10.52 -11.10
N PHE A 99 2.70 -10.33 -9.79
CA PHE A 99 1.54 -10.44 -8.92
C PHE A 99 0.53 -9.33 -9.19
N ALA A 100 1.00 -8.09 -9.31
CA ALA A 100 0.13 -6.96 -9.60
C ALA A 100 -0.53 -7.11 -10.98
N ASN A 101 0.24 -7.55 -11.97
CA ASN A 101 -0.29 -7.79 -13.31
C ASN A 101 -1.34 -8.91 -13.31
N TYR A 102 -1.11 -9.95 -12.56
CA TYR A 102 -2.04 -11.07 -12.44
C TYR A 102 -3.38 -10.62 -11.86
N LEU A 103 -3.35 -9.72 -10.90
CA LEU A 103 -4.55 -9.22 -10.23
C LEU A 103 -5.22 -8.06 -10.97
N ASN A 104 -4.67 -7.62 -12.10
CA ASN A 104 -5.18 -6.47 -12.86
C ASN A 104 -5.24 -5.20 -12.02
N ILE A 105 -4.23 -4.98 -11.19
CA ILE A 105 -4.18 -3.79 -10.34
C ILE A 105 -3.73 -2.59 -11.18
N PRO A 106 -4.41 -1.44 -11.07
CA PRO A 106 -4.00 -0.25 -11.81
C PRO A 106 -2.56 0.15 -11.54
N SER A 107 -1.85 0.60 -12.57
CA SER A 107 -0.47 1.06 -12.43
C SER A 107 -0.34 2.58 -12.55
N SER A 108 -1.36 3.26 -13.07
CA SER A 108 -1.31 4.72 -13.21
C SER A 108 -1.73 5.40 -11.90
N VAL A 109 -1.22 6.62 -11.71
CA VAL A 109 -1.59 7.43 -10.53
C VAL A 109 -3.11 7.60 -10.48
N ASN A 110 -3.72 8.01 -11.58
CA ASN A 110 -5.17 8.23 -11.62
C ASN A 110 -5.96 6.96 -11.36
N GLY A 111 -5.53 5.83 -11.90
CA GLY A 111 -6.18 4.54 -11.69
C GLY A 111 -6.13 4.11 -10.23
N ILE A 112 -4.97 4.28 -9.60
CA ILE A 112 -4.81 3.93 -8.18
C ILE A 112 -5.67 4.84 -7.30
N VAL A 113 -5.68 6.13 -7.58
CA VAL A 113 -6.50 7.09 -6.82
C VAL A 113 -7.98 6.74 -6.93
N GLU A 114 -8.46 6.43 -8.14
CA GLU A 114 -9.86 6.04 -8.34
C GLU A 114 -10.19 4.73 -7.60
N MET A 115 -9.28 3.78 -7.61
CA MET A 115 -9.48 2.53 -6.88
C MET A 115 -9.63 2.79 -5.37
N ILE A 116 -8.77 3.63 -4.80
CA ILE A 116 -8.81 3.96 -3.38
C ILE A 116 -10.10 4.72 -3.05
N LYS A 117 -10.48 5.67 -3.90
CA LYS A 117 -11.70 6.43 -3.73
C LYS A 117 -12.93 5.53 -3.64
N ASN A 118 -12.91 4.44 -4.38
CA ASN A 118 -14.03 3.50 -4.46
C ASN A 118 -13.90 2.33 -3.49
N PHE A 119 -12.90 2.32 -2.61
CA PHE A 119 -12.86 1.33 -1.56
C PHE A 119 -14.12 1.48 -0.72
N ASN A 120 -14.99 0.50 -0.80
CA ASN A 120 -16.10 0.45 0.10
C ASN A 120 -15.59 0.05 1.44
N VAL A 121 -15.79 0.92 2.40
CA VAL A 121 -15.57 0.56 3.77
C VAL A 121 -16.69 -0.37 4.13
N ILE A 122 -16.61 -1.53 3.66
CA ILE A 122 -17.53 -2.49 4.12
C ILE A 122 -16.94 -3.13 5.31
N SER A 123 -17.40 -2.62 6.13
CA SER A 123 -17.35 -3.48 7.22
C SER A 123 -17.77 -4.84 7.02
#